data_d68ad3e3df18fdc09a1cd61bd74e38a2
#
_entry.id   d68ad3e3df18fdc09a1cd61bd74e38a2
#
_cell.length_a   1.000
_cell.length_b   1.000
_cell.length_c   1.000
_cell.angle_alpha   90.00
_cell.angle_beta   90.00
_cell.angle_gamma   90.00
#
_symmetry.space_group_name_H-M   'P 1'
#
loop_
_entity.id
_entity.type
_entity.pdbx_description
1 polymer ?
#
loop_
_entity_poly.entity_id
_entity_poly.type
_entity_poly.pdbx_seq_one_letter_code
_entity_poly.pdbx_strand_id
1 'polypeptide(L)'
;MPTEHIVRSYDEDLRKLRDLTSRMGGLAERQVADATRALVRRDTTLAAEVVSRDAQIDALEREIESFCVSLLALRQPMAADLRVVIAAMKASNDIERIGDYAANAAKRAIVLASLPSIGSLNGFERMAQLVQENLKSAMDAFVNDDAEAAHRVWEADEPVDAIYNGIFRELLTFMMEDPRNITAATHMLFIAKNLERIGDHTTNIAERIFYAVRGDTLPDDRPKADQSAFAVVRPAGE
;
A
#
# COMPACT_ATOMS: atom_id res chain seq x y z
N MET A 1 40.02 -5.86 19.15
CA MET A 1 40.05 -5.78 17.67
C MET A 1 39.12 -6.73 16.92
N PRO A 2 38.86 -8.02 17.27
CA PRO A 2 37.83 -8.82 16.58
C PRO A 2 36.40 -8.29 16.75
N THR A 3 36.05 -7.79 17.93
CA THR A 3 34.71 -7.30 18.28
C THR A 3 34.29 -6.05 17.50
N GLU A 4 35.19 -5.11 17.23
CA GLU A 4 34.90 -3.89 16.44
C GLU A 4 34.56 -4.18 14.98
N HIS A 5 35.24 -5.18 14.39
CA HIS A 5 34.95 -5.64 13.02
C HIS A 5 33.61 -6.33 12.90
N ILE A 6 33.19 -7.09 13.92
CA ILE A 6 31.91 -7.81 13.94
C ILE A 6 30.75 -6.80 14.08
N VAL A 7 30.89 -5.79 14.94
CA VAL A 7 29.88 -4.75 15.14
C VAL A 7 29.71 -3.91 13.85
N ARG A 8 30.80 -3.47 13.23
CA ARG A 8 30.74 -2.72 11.96
C ARG A 8 30.07 -3.50 10.84
N SER A 9 30.40 -4.78 10.70
CA SER A 9 29.80 -5.64 9.67
C SER A 9 28.29 -5.82 9.91
N TYR A 10 27.83 -5.86 11.16
CA TYR A 10 26.42 -5.99 11.49
C TYR A 10 25.64 -4.68 11.20
N ASP A 11 26.20 -3.53 11.55
CA ASP A 11 25.61 -2.22 11.22
C ASP A 11 25.50 -2.01 9.70
N GLU A 12 26.45 -2.53 8.93
CA GLU A 12 26.40 -2.52 7.46
C GLU A 12 25.27 -3.40 6.93
N ASP A 13 25.06 -4.57 7.52
CA ASP A 13 23.97 -5.48 7.18
C ASP A 13 22.60 -4.84 7.48
N LEU A 14 22.41 -4.18 8.62
CA LEU A 14 21.18 -3.47 8.95
C LEU A 14 20.91 -2.29 8.01
N ARG A 15 21.95 -1.52 7.64
CA ARG A 15 21.81 -0.46 6.63
C ARG A 15 21.38 -1.03 5.28
N LYS A 16 22.02 -2.10 4.82
CA LYS A 16 21.64 -2.78 3.58
C LYS A 16 20.16 -3.23 3.61
N LEU A 17 19.70 -3.78 4.74
CA LEU A 17 18.29 -4.18 4.90
C LEU A 17 17.35 -2.97 4.75
N ARG A 18 17.69 -1.84 5.39
CA ARG A 18 16.92 -0.59 5.27
C ARG A 18 16.90 -0.06 3.84
N ASP A 19 18.04 -0.07 3.16
CA ASP A 19 18.17 0.39 1.78
C ASP A 19 17.32 -0.46 0.82
N LEU A 20 17.34 -1.79 0.96
CA LEU A 20 16.50 -2.70 0.18
C LEU A 20 15.02 -2.44 0.41
N THR A 21 14.59 -2.32 1.67
CA THR A 21 13.20 -2.06 2.03
C THR A 21 12.73 -0.68 1.53
N SER A 22 13.56 0.35 1.68
CA SER A 22 13.28 1.70 1.17
C SER A 22 13.16 1.72 -0.35
N ARG A 23 14.07 1.02 -1.06
CA ARG A 23 14.02 0.90 -2.52
C ARG A 23 12.73 0.22 -2.97
N MET A 24 12.31 -0.84 -2.29
CA MET A 24 11.06 -1.56 -2.57
C MET A 24 9.85 -0.64 -2.35
N GLY A 25 9.80 0.12 -1.25
CA GLY A 25 8.77 1.11 -0.97
C GLY A 25 8.66 2.18 -2.05
N GLY A 26 9.79 2.73 -2.50
CA GLY A 26 9.83 3.72 -3.60
C GLY A 26 9.35 3.18 -4.95
N LEU A 27 9.52 1.86 -5.21
CA LEU A 27 8.93 1.22 -6.39
C LEU A 27 7.42 1.08 -6.25
N ALA A 28 6.92 0.66 -5.10
CA ALA A 28 5.49 0.52 -4.84
C ALA A 28 4.77 1.88 -4.91
N GLU A 29 5.32 2.94 -4.30
CA GLU A 29 4.80 4.31 -4.41
C GLU A 29 4.66 4.74 -5.88
N ARG A 30 5.71 4.54 -6.68
CA ARG A 30 5.68 4.84 -8.12
C ARG A 30 4.63 4.02 -8.85
N GLN A 31 4.47 2.75 -8.50
CA GLN A 31 3.50 1.86 -9.12
C GLN A 31 2.07 2.31 -8.85
N VAL A 32 1.75 2.75 -7.64
CA VAL A 32 0.44 3.35 -7.29
C VAL A 32 0.19 4.63 -8.07
N ALA A 33 1.19 5.53 -8.15
CA ALA A 33 1.10 6.77 -8.90
C ALA A 33 0.83 6.54 -10.39
N ASP A 34 1.58 5.61 -11.00
CA ASP A 34 1.48 5.31 -12.42
C ASP A 34 0.17 4.57 -12.75
N ALA A 35 -0.30 3.65 -11.89
CA ALA A 35 -1.59 2.98 -12.07
C ALA A 35 -2.75 3.98 -12.07
N THR A 36 -2.75 4.94 -11.14
CA THR A 36 -3.76 5.99 -11.07
C THR A 36 -3.68 6.92 -12.28
N ARG A 37 -2.48 7.33 -12.68
CA ARG A 37 -2.28 8.15 -13.88
C ARG A 37 -2.76 7.45 -15.15
N ALA A 38 -2.49 6.15 -15.28
CA ALA A 38 -2.97 5.33 -16.38
C ALA A 38 -4.50 5.26 -16.44
N LEU A 39 -5.17 5.13 -15.29
CA LEU A 39 -6.63 5.18 -15.18
C LEU A 39 -7.17 6.53 -15.67
N VAL A 40 -6.67 7.63 -15.11
CA VAL A 40 -7.18 8.98 -15.38
C VAL A 40 -6.96 9.39 -16.83
N ARG A 41 -5.80 9.07 -17.40
CA ARG A 41 -5.43 9.39 -18.78
C ARG A 41 -5.88 8.36 -19.80
N ARG A 42 -6.48 7.25 -19.36
CA ARG A 42 -6.83 6.10 -20.19
C ARG A 42 -5.63 5.58 -21.00
N ASP A 43 -4.45 5.62 -20.36
CA ASP A 43 -3.17 5.25 -20.97
C ASP A 43 -2.91 3.76 -20.78
N THR A 44 -3.26 2.96 -21.78
CA THR A 44 -3.10 1.50 -21.76
C THR A 44 -1.63 1.08 -21.81
N THR A 45 -0.74 1.89 -22.38
CA THR A 45 0.69 1.62 -22.45
C THR A 45 1.30 1.75 -21.06
N LEU A 46 1.04 2.86 -20.37
CA LEU A 46 1.48 3.05 -18.98
C LEU A 46 0.91 1.97 -18.06
N ALA A 47 -0.37 1.61 -18.23
CA ALA A 47 -0.97 0.53 -17.45
C ALA A 47 -0.27 -0.83 -17.67
N ALA A 48 0.09 -1.17 -18.90
CA ALA A 48 0.83 -2.38 -19.20
C ALA A 48 2.25 -2.38 -18.61
N GLU A 49 2.92 -1.21 -18.60
CA GLU A 49 4.21 -1.03 -17.93
C GLU A 49 4.12 -1.25 -16.42
N VAL A 50 3.07 -0.73 -15.76
CA VAL A 50 2.81 -0.96 -14.33
C VAL A 50 2.70 -2.46 -14.05
N VAL A 51 1.89 -3.17 -14.84
CA VAL A 51 1.72 -4.63 -14.69
C VAL A 51 3.04 -5.39 -14.85
N SER A 52 3.89 -4.98 -15.81
CA SER A 52 5.17 -5.66 -16.07
C SER A 52 6.22 -5.39 -14.99
N ARG A 53 6.17 -4.22 -14.35
CA ARG A 53 7.12 -3.83 -13.28
C ARG A 53 6.88 -4.53 -11.94
N ASP A 54 5.72 -5.11 -11.75
CA ASP A 54 5.34 -5.81 -10.52
C ASP A 54 6.36 -6.89 -10.12
N ALA A 55 6.85 -7.65 -11.08
CA ALA A 55 7.91 -8.64 -10.88
C ALA A 55 9.21 -8.09 -10.24
N GLN A 56 9.45 -6.77 -10.30
CA GLN A 56 10.61 -6.15 -9.64
C GLN A 56 10.38 -6.01 -8.12
N ILE A 57 9.14 -5.75 -7.72
CA ILE A 57 8.75 -5.70 -6.30
C ILE A 57 8.84 -7.11 -5.71
N ASP A 58 8.30 -8.12 -6.41
CA ASP A 58 8.41 -9.54 -6.01
C ASP A 58 9.87 -10.01 -5.84
N ALA A 59 10.75 -9.55 -6.74
CA ALA A 59 12.16 -9.91 -6.66
C ALA A 59 12.83 -9.30 -5.43
N LEU A 60 12.49 -8.05 -5.09
CA LEU A 60 13.02 -7.39 -3.89
C LEU A 60 12.44 -7.99 -2.61
N GLU A 61 11.17 -8.37 -2.60
CA GLU A 61 10.56 -9.07 -1.46
C GLU A 61 11.32 -10.34 -1.14
N ARG A 62 11.56 -11.21 -2.14
CA ARG A 62 12.36 -12.43 -1.97
C ARG A 62 13.81 -12.17 -1.53
N GLU A 63 14.43 -11.10 -2.03
CA GLU A 63 15.78 -10.70 -1.62
C GLU A 63 15.80 -10.28 -0.15
N ILE A 64 14.84 -9.47 0.29
CA ILE A 64 14.71 -9.00 1.67
C ILE A 64 14.44 -10.19 2.61
N GLU A 65 13.50 -11.07 2.25
CA GLU A 65 13.18 -12.27 3.04
C GLU A 65 14.43 -13.15 3.24
N SER A 66 15.12 -13.48 2.15
CA SER A 66 16.35 -14.29 2.19
C SER A 66 17.45 -13.62 3.02
N PHE A 67 17.58 -12.30 2.91
CA PHE A 67 18.56 -11.54 3.66
C PHE A 67 18.22 -11.49 5.14
N CYS A 68 16.95 -11.29 5.52
CA CYS A 68 16.48 -11.38 6.91
C CYS A 68 16.77 -12.76 7.54
N VAL A 69 16.45 -13.84 6.81
CA VAL A 69 16.74 -15.21 7.29
C VAL A 69 18.24 -15.39 7.52
N SER A 70 19.08 -14.91 6.62
CA SER A 70 20.54 -14.96 6.75
C SER A 70 21.03 -14.16 7.96
N LEU A 71 20.49 -12.97 8.20
CA LEU A 71 20.82 -12.15 9.37
C LEU A 71 20.45 -12.84 10.67
N LEU A 72 19.26 -13.42 10.76
CA LEU A 72 18.80 -14.15 11.94
C LEU A 72 19.69 -15.34 12.24
N ALA A 73 20.07 -16.12 11.21
CA ALA A 73 20.89 -17.32 11.38
C ALA A 73 22.34 -17.00 11.74
N LEU A 74 22.96 -15.99 11.13
CA LEU A 74 24.39 -15.73 11.26
C LEU A 74 24.72 -14.74 12.38
N ARG A 75 23.84 -13.76 12.65
CA ARG A 75 24.12 -12.66 13.57
C ARG A 75 23.42 -12.83 14.92
N GLN A 76 22.35 -13.65 14.99
CA GLN A 76 21.55 -13.88 16.21
C GLN A 76 21.17 -12.54 16.91
N PRO A 77 20.50 -11.59 16.19
CA PRO A 77 20.18 -10.29 16.72
C PRO A 77 19.32 -10.40 17.98
N MET A 78 19.48 -9.44 18.89
CA MET A 78 18.76 -9.43 20.17
C MET A 78 17.93 -8.16 20.31
N ALA A 79 16.85 -8.28 21.07
CA ALA A 79 16.00 -7.14 21.47
C ALA A 79 15.61 -6.22 20.30
N ALA A 80 16.09 -4.97 20.26
CA ALA A 80 15.73 -3.98 19.27
C ALA A 80 16.10 -4.41 17.84
N ASP A 81 17.31 -4.93 17.65
CA ASP A 81 17.78 -5.34 16.32
C ASP A 81 16.95 -6.50 15.75
N LEU A 82 16.55 -7.46 16.60
CA LEU A 82 15.64 -8.53 16.19
C LEU A 82 14.31 -7.96 15.72
N ARG A 83 13.75 -6.97 16.44
CA ARG A 83 12.49 -6.32 16.03
C ARG A 83 12.62 -5.61 14.69
N VAL A 84 13.74 -4.92 14.44
CA VAL A 84 14.01 -4.26 13.13
C VAL A 84 14.03 -5.27 11.99
N VAL A 85 14.73 -6.40 12.14
CA VAL A 85 14.81 -7.44 11.10
C VAL A 85 13.41 -8.04 10.82
N ILE A 86 12.65 -8.35 11.87
CA ILE A 86 11.29 -8.89 11.73
C ILE A 86 10.34 -7.86 11.14
N ALA A 87 10.45 -6.58 11.53
CA ALA A 87 9.64 -5.51 10.96
C ALA A 87 9.92 -5.31 9.46
N ALA A 88 11.18 -5.32 9.04
CA ALA A 88 11.56 -5.21 7.64
C ALA A 88 11.00 -6.38 6.80
N MET A 89 11.12 -7.63 7.30
CA MET A 89 10.56 -8.80 6.63
C MET A 89 9.04 -8.75 6.50
N LYS A 90 8.33 -8.30 7.53
CA LYS A 90 6.87 -8.14 7.47
C LYS A 90 6.46 -6.96 6.59
N ALA A 91 7.21 -5.84 6.66
CA ALA A 91 6.95 -4.67 5.81
C ALA A 91 7.16 -5.00 4.34
N SER A 92 8.17 -5.80 3.97
CA SER A 92 8.36 -6.20 2.56
C SER A 92 7.17 -6.98 2.03
N ASN A 93 6.55 -7.85 2.81
CA ASN A 93 5.33 -8.54 2.43
C ASN A 93 4.14 -7.57 2.25
N ASP A 94 3.97 -6.60 3.16
CA ASP A 94 2.93 -5.57 2.99
C ASP A 94 3.19 -4.69 1.76
N ILE A 95 4.46 -4.36 1.44
CA ILE A 95 4.83 -3.58 0.24
C ILE A 95 4.57 -4.38 -1.06
N GLU A 96 4.81 -5.69 -1.06
CA GLU A 96 4.48 -6.58 -2.19
C GLU A 96 2.96 -6.54 -2.45
N ARG A 97 2.13 -6.65 -1.40
CA ARG A 97 0.68 -6.50 -1.54
C ARG A 97 0.25 -5.14 -2.11
N ILE A 98 0.93 -4.07 -1.73
CA ILE A 98 0.70 -2.74 -2.31
C ILE A 98 0.98 -2.76 -3.82
N GLY A 99 2.09 -3.37 -4.25
CA GLY A 99 2.44 -3.56 -5.66
C GLY A 99 1.37 -4.35 -6.41
N ASP A 100 0.99 -5.50 -5.90
CA ASP A 100 -0.08 -6.36 -6.42
C ASP A 100 -1.40 -5.59 -6.65
N TYR A 101 -1.84 -4.79 -5.68
CA TYR A 101 -3.07 -4.01 -5.81
C TYR A 101 -2.95 -2.89 -6.84
N ALA A 102 -1.79 -2.24 -6.94
CA ALA A 102 -1.52 -1.26 -7.98
C ALA A 102 -1.51 -1.89 -9.38
N ALA A 103 -0.88 -3.06 -9.55
CA ALA A 103 -0.91 -3.82 -10.80
C ALA A 103 -2.33 -4.28 -11.16
N ASN A 104 -3.12 -4.71 -10.18
CA ASN A 104 -4.52 -5.07 -10.38
C ASN A 104 -5.39 -3.86 -10.78
N ALA A 105 -5.15 -2.68 -10.22
CA ALA A 105 -5.80 -1.45 -10.64
C ALA A 105 -5.43 -1.11 -12.09
N ALA A 106 -4.16 -1.24 -12.49
CA ALA A 106 -3.69 -1.00 -13.85
C ALA A 106 -4.32 -1.98 -14.87
N LYS A 107 -4.42 -3.28 -14.55
CA LYS A 107 -5.13 -4.27 -15.39
C LYS A 107 -6.57 -3.83 -15.68
N ARG A 108 -7.26 -3.29 -14.67
CA ARG A 108 -8.64 -2.79 -14.82
C ARG A 108 -8.71 -1.48 -15.59
N ALA A 109 -7.71 -0.60 -15.46
CA ALA A 109 -7.60 0.62 -16.24
C ALA A 109 -7.49 0.34 -17.75
N ILE A 110 -6.77 -0.74 -18.14
CA ILE A 110 -6.73 -1.19 -19.54
C ILE A 110 -8.13 -1.52 -20.07
N VAL A 111 -8.93 -2.26 -19.29
CA VAL A 111 -10.31 -2.61 -19.68
C VAL A 111 -11.17 -1.35 -19.78
N LEU A 112 -11.10 -0.46 -18.78
CA LEU A 112 -11.87 0.79 -18.76
C LEU A 112 -11.53 1.71 -19.92
N ALA A 113 -10.30 1.66 -20.45
CA ALA A 113 -9.91 2.44 -21.62
C ALA A 113 -10.72 2.08 -22.89
N SER A 114 -11.28 0.88 -22.99
CA SER A 114 -12.13 0.45 -24.11
C SER A 114 -13.62 0.70 -23.87
N LEU A 115 -14.04 1.10 -22.68
CA LEU A 115 -15.44 1.31 -22.30
C LEU A 115 -15.79 2.80 -22.29
N PRO A 116 -17.08 3.18 -22.42
CA PRO A 116 -17.51 4.56 -22.19
C PRO A 116 -17.12 5.05 -20.79
N SER A 117 -16.79 6.34 -20.69
CA SER A 117 -16.54 6.98 -19.39
C SER A 117 -17.85 7.14 -18.62
N ILE A 118 -17.82 6.85 -17.33
CA ILE A 118 -18.93 7.07 -16.41
C ILE A 118 -18.41 7.89 -15.23
N GLY A 119 -19.16 8.89 -14.78
CA GLY A 119 -18.83 9.72 -13.63
C GLY A 119 -17.51 10.48 -13.72
N SER A 120 -17.06 10.98 -12.57
CA SER A 120 -15.80 11.69 -12.39
C SER A 120 -14.74 10.79 -11.77
N LEU A 121 -13.48 10.98 -12.16
CA LEU A 121 -12.33 10.28 -11.56
C LEU A 121 -11.65 11.06 -10.43
N ASN A 122 -12.15 12.24 -10.07
CA ASN A 122 -11.53 13.10 -9.04
C ASN A 122 -11.42 12.41 -7.69
N GLY A 123 -12.41 11.59 -7.31
CA GLY A 123 -12.37 10.79 -6.08
C GLY A 123 -11.20 9.79 -6.07
N PHE A 124 -10.92 9.15 -7.21
CA PHE A 124 -9.81 8.21 -7.37
C PHE A 124 -8.46 8.91 -7.27
N GLU A 125 -8.30 10.07 -7.92
CA GLU A 125 -7.06 10.86 -7.86
C GLU A 125 -6.78 11.29 -6.42
N ARG A 126 -7.80 11.81 -5.72
CA ARG A 126 -7.66 12.24 -4.32
C ARG A 126 -7.33 11.07 -3.39
N MET A 127 -8.02 9.95 -3.55
CA MET A 127 -7.77 8.73 -2.76
C MET A 127 -6.34 8.22 -2.97
N ALA A 128 -5.91 8.13 -4.24
CA ALA A 128 -4.55 7.70 -4.58
C ALA A 128 -3.48 8.65 -4.05
N GLN A 129 -3.73 9.97 -4.07
CA GLN A 129 -2.81 10.95 -3.49
C GLN A 129 -2.63 10.73 -1.99
N LEU A 130 -3.71 10.57 -1.23
CA LEU A 130 -3.64 10.32 0.22
C LEU A 130 -2.88 9.03 0.53
N VAL A 131 -3.17 7.97 -0.21
CA VAL A 131 -2.49 6.68 -0.03
C VAL A 131 -0.99 6.79 -0.34
N GLN A 132 -0.59 7.53 -1.38
CA GLN A 132 0.82 7.77 -1.70
C GLN A 132 1.52 8.61 -0.62
N GLU A 133 0.88 9.67 -0.12
CA GLU A 133 1.41 10.51 0.97
C GLU A 133 1.62 9.69 2.25
N ASN A 134 0.67 8.82 2.59
CA ASN A 134 0.77 7.93 3.75
C ASN A 134 1.88 6.89 3.56
N LEU A 135 1.97 6.25 2.38
CA LEU A 135 3.02 5.26 2.09
C LEU A 135 4.41 5.89 2.16
N LYS A 136 4.59 7.06 1.55
CA LYS A 136 5.84 7.81 1.64
C LYS A 136 6.20 8.12 3.10
N SER A 137 5.23 8.62 3.88
CA SER A 137 5.44 8.96 5.31
C SER A 137 5.80 7.71 6.13
N ALA A 138 5.20 6.56 5.84
CA ALA A 138 5.55 5.30 6.49
C ALA A 138 6.99 4.87 6.13
N MET A 139 7.38 4.99 4.86
CA MET A 139 8.74 4.64 4.44
C MET A 139 9.80 5.60 5.01
N ASP A 140 9.48 6.90 5.08
CA ASP A 140 10.35 7.89 5.74
C ASP A 140 10.49 7.58 7.25
N ALA A 141 9.40 7.20 7.92
CA ALA A 141 9.43 6.76 9.31
C ALA A 141 10.28 5.49 9.52
N PHE A 142 10.22 4.53 8.57
CA PHE A 142 11.05 3.33 8.60
C PHE A 142 12.55 3.64 8.51
N VAL A 143 12.94 4.55 7.62
CA VAL A 143 14.35 4.93 7.42
C VAL A 143 14.91 5.67 8.63
N ASN A 144 14.08 6.50 9.28
CA ASN A 144 14.50 7.38 10.38
C ASN A 144 14.23 6.82 11.78
N ASP A 145 13.70 5.59 11.91
CA ASP A 145 13.25 5.00 13.19
C ASP A 145 12.28 5.93 13.96
N ASP A 146 11.38 6.63 13.21
CA ASP A 146 10.45 7.62 13.77
C ASP A 146 9.10 6.98 14.12
N ALA A 147 8.96 6.54 15.38
CA ALA A 147 7.73 5.95 15.89
C ALA A 147 6.54 6.95 15.89
N GLU A 148 6.80 8.25 16.10
CA GLU A 148 5.73 9.26 16.12
C GLU A 148 5.20 9.51 14.70
N ALA A 149 6.07 9.52 13.69
CA ALA A 149 5.64 9.58 12.30
C ALA A 149 4.84 8.34 11.92
N ALA A 150 5.29 7.15 12.32
CA ALA A 150 4.54 5.91 12.11
C ALA A 150 3.15 5.94 12.77
N HIS A 151 3.05 6.44 14.00
CA HIS A 151 1.76 6.61 14.69
C HIS A 151 0.82 7.54 13.91
N ARG A 152 1.32 8.68 13.42
CA ARG A 152 0.51 9.60 12.60
C ARG A 152 -0.02 8.94 11.32
N VAL A 153 0.78 8.09 10.66
CA VAL A 153 0.32 7.33 9.48
C VAL A 153 -0.78 6.35 9.86
N TRP A 154 -0.66 5.70 11.02
CA TRP A 154 -1.67 4.77 11.53
C TRP A 154 -3.01 5.47 11.79
N GLU A 155 -3.00 6.72 12.27
CA GLU A 155 -4.22 7.53 12.48
C GLU A 155 -4.82 8.08 11.17
N ALA A 156 -4.05 8.16 10.08
CA ALA A 156 -4.41 8.86 8.85
C ALA A 156 -5.23 8.03 7.85
N ASP A 157 -5.84 6.91 8.26
CA ASP A 157 -6.56 6.02 7.36
C ASP A 157 -8.03 6.44 7.12
N GLU A 158 -8.68 7.04 8.09
CA GLU A 158 -10.10 7.43 8.02
C GLU A 158 -10.47 8.26 6.77
N PRO A 159 -9.68 9.23 6.29
CA PRO A 159 -9.99 9.98 5.07
C PRO A 159 -10.01 9.12 3.80
N VAL A 160 -9.20 8.06 3.72
CA VAL A 160 -9.18 7.12 2.58
C VAL A 160 -10.49 6.34 2.54
N ASP A 161 -10.91 5.79 3.68
CA ASP A 161 -12.17 5.09 3.85
C ASP A 161 -13.39 5.96 3.51
N ALA A 162 -13.38 7.22 3.94
CA ALA A 162 -14.47 8.17 3.66
C ALA A 162 -14.63 8.42 2.15
N ILE A 163 -13.52 8.59 1.43
CA ILE A 163 -13.54 8.75 -0.03
C ILE A 163 -14.01 7.47 -0.70
N TYR A 164 -13.52 6.30 -0.27
CA TYR A 164 -13.95 5.00 -0.77
C TYR A 164 -15.46 4.83 -0.66
N ASN A 165 -16.05 5.12 0.50
CA ASN A 165 -17.49 5.06 0.74
C ASN A 165 -18.28 6.01 -0.21
N GLY A 166 -17.72 7.19 -0.50
CA GLY A 166 -18.30 8.13 -1.46
C GLY A 166 -18.33 7.56 -2.88
N ILE A 167 -17.18 7.08 -3.36
CA ILE A 167 -17.04 6.43 -4.68
C ILE A 167 -17.98 5.22 -4.78
N PHE A 168 -18.06 4.40 -3.75
CA PHE A 168 -18.92 3.21 -3.72
C PHE A 168 -20.39 3.59 -3.97
N ARG A 169 -20.93 4.59 -3.25
CA ARG A 169 -22.32 5.05 -3.40
C ARG A 169 -22.58 5.67 -4.79
N GLU A 170 -21.65 6.48 -5.28
CA GLU A 170 -21.73 7.09 -6.61
C GLU A 170 -21.82 6.01 -7.70
N LEU A 171 -20.95 5.01 -7.67
CA LEU A 171 -20.92 3.92 -8.64
C LEU A 171 -22.19 3.07 -8.61
N LEU A 172 -22.73 2.78 -7.41
CA LEU A 172 -24.01 2.10 -7.28
C LEU A 172 -25.16 2.91 -7.94
N THR A 173 -25.18 4.24 -7.77
CA THR A 173 -26.16 5.10 -8.42
C THR A 173 -26.07 4.98 -9.93
N PHE A 174 -24.88 5.04 -10.53
CA PHE A 174 -24.70 4.86 -11.97
C PHE A 174 -25.16 3.48 -12.47
N MET A 175 -24.95 2.42 -11.71
CA MET A 175 -25.43 1.07 -12.06
C MET A 175 -26.97 0.99 -12.06
N MET A 176 -27.62 1.70 -11.14
CA MET A 176 -29.09 1.72 -11.03
C MET A 176 -29.75 2.58 -12.10
N GLU A 177 -29.11 3.69 -12.48
CA GLU A 177 -29.64 4.60 -13.51
C GLU A 177 -29.58 3.96 -14.92
N ASP A 178 -28.50 3.25 -15.23
CA ASP A 178 -28.33 2.60 -16.53
C ASP A 178 -27.56 1.27 -16.41
N PRO A 179 -28.22 0.13 -16.67
CA PRO A 179 -27.57 -1.18 -16.63
C PRO A 179 -26.34 -1.33 -17.55
N ARG A 180 -26.19 -0.48 -18.57
CA ARG A 180 -25.01 -0.46 -19.44
C ARG A 180 -23.75 -0.02 -18.72
N ASN A 181 -23.89 0.68 -17.59
CA ASN A 181 -22.79 1.14 -16.75
C ASN A 181 -22.23 0.05 -15.84
N ILE A 182 -22.93 -1.06 -15.64
CA ILE A 182 -22.56 -2.09 -14.64
C ILE A 182 -21.11 -2.56 -14.84
N THR A 183 -20.70 -2.86 -16.07
CA THR A 183 -19.33 -3.35 -16.32
C THR A 183 -18.28 -2.32 -15.95
N ALA A 184 -18.43 -1.08 -16.42
CA ALA A 184 -17.47 -0.01 -16.15
C ALA A 184 -17.44 0.33 -14.64
N ALA A 185 -18.61 0.49 -14.01
CA ALA A 185 -18.73 0.78 -12.59
C ALA A 185 -18.13 -0.36 -11.72
N THR A 186 -18.31 -1.62 -12.10
CA THR A 186 -17.69 -2.75 -11.41
C THR A 186 -16.17 -2.70 -11.46
N HIS A 187 -15.57 -2.40 -12.62
CA HIS A 187 -14.11 -2.23 -12.71
C HIS A 187 -13.62 -1.05 -11.86
N MET A 188 -14.33 0.07 -11.88
CA MET A 188 -14.01 1.24 -11.05
C MET A 188 -14.12 0.92 -9.56
N LEU A 189 -15.16 0.19 -9.13
CA LEU A 189 -15.35 -0.23 -7.75
C LEU A 189 -14.17 -1.07 -7.25
N PHE A 190 -13.68 -2.01 -8.06
CA PHE A 190 -12.51 -2.81 -7.70
C PHE A 190 -11.22 -1.99 -7.66
N ILE A 191 -11.07 -0.94 -8.50
CA ILE A 191 -9.92 -0.03 -8.40
C ILE A 191 -9.99 0.75 -7.08
N ALA A 192 -11.15 1.30 -6.72
CA ALA A 192 -11.33 1.97 -5.44
C ALA A 192 -11.01 1.05 -4.26
N LYS A 193 -11.47 -0.21 -4.29
CA LYS A 193 -11.17 -1.19 -3.23
C LYS A 193 -9.68 -1.57 -3.19
N ASN A 194 -8.99 -1.60 -4.33
CA ASN A 194 -7.55 -1.80 -4.33
C ASN A 194 -6.80 -0.62 -3.69
N LEU A 195 -7.23 0.62 -3.94
CA LEU A 195 -6.64 1.81 -3.29
C LEU A 195 -6.87 1.81 -1.78
N GLU A 196 -8.06 1.42 -1.32
CA GLU A 196 -8.35 1.27 0.12
C GLU A 196 -7.43 0.21 0.75
N ARG A 197 -7.28 -0.97 0.10
CA ARG A 197 -6.38 -2.02 0.59
C ARG A 197 -4.91 -1.58 0.63
N ILE A 198 -4.48 -0.72 -0.30
CA ILE A 198 -3.14 -0.12 -0.25
C ILE A 198 -3.01 0.75 1.01
N GLY A 199 -4.03 1.51 1.38
CA GLY A 199 -4.11 2.24 2.65
C GLY A 199 -3.97 1.31 3.85
N ASP A 200 -4.76 0.22 3.90
CA ASP A 200 -4.68 -0.80 4.95
C ASP A 200 -3.27 -1.37 5.13
N HIS A 201 -2.60 -1.76 4.03
CA HIS A 201 -1.23 -2.30 4.11
C HIS A 201 -0.21 -1.24 4.52
N THR A 202 -0.41 0.02 4.12
CA THR A 202 0.42 1.15 4.56
C THR A 202 0.33 1.33 6.08
N THR A 203 -0.85 1.21 6.63
CA THR A 203 -1.07 1.27 8.09
C THR A 203 -0.43 0.08 8.80
N ASN A 204 -0.49 -1.12 8.23
CA ASN A 204 0.21 -2.29 8.77
C ASN A 204 1.74 -2.05 8.82
N ILE A 205 2.32 -1.43 7.79
CA ILE A 205 3.74 -1.05 7.79
C ILE A 205 4.03 -0.09 8.96
N ALA A 206 3.18 0.92 9.16
CA ALA A 206 3.33 1.88 10.26
C ALA A 206 3.28 1.21 11.65
N GLU A 207 2.36 0.26 11.87
CA GLU A 207 2.29 -0.54 13.10
C GLU A 207 3.60 -1.30 13.37
N ARG A 208 4.18 -1.90 12.32
CA ARG A 208 5.44 -2.65 12.43
C ARG A 208 6.62 -1.76 12.76
N ILE A 209 6.67 -0.56 12.19
CA ILE A 209 7.69 0.44 12.49
C ILE A 209 7.58 0.88 13.93
N PHE A 210 6.38 1.25 14.38
CA PHE A 210 6.12 1.65 15.76
C PHE A 210 6.60 0.57 16.73
N TYR A 211 6.21 -0.69 16.50
CA TYR A 211 6.64 -1.81 17.31
C TYR A 211 8.17 -2.02 17.27
N ALA A 212 8.80 -1.89 16.11
CA ALA A 212 10.25 -2.07 16.01
C ALA A 212 11.01 -1.05 16.85
N VAL A 213 10.57 0.20 16.87
CA VAL A 213 11.22 1.31 17.57
C VAL A 213 10.90 1.30 19.07
N ARG A 214 9.61 1.22 19.44
CA ARG A 214 9.14 1.33 20.83
C ARG A 214 9.18 -0.02 21.59
N GLY A 215 8.96 -1.14 20.91
CA GLY A 215 8.77 -2.44 21.51
C GLY A 215 7.36 -2.70 22.02
N ASP A 216 6.47 -1.71 21.90
CA ASP A 216 5.06 -1.78 22.28
C ASP A 216 4.17 -1.82 21.03
N THR A 217 2.95 -2.37 21.15
CA THR A 217 1.96 -2.37 20.08
C THR A 217 1.05 -1.15 20.16
N LEU A 218 0.59 -0.66 19.01
CA LEU A 218 -0.50 0.30 18.95
C LEU A 218 -1.82 -0.33 19.42
N PRO A 219 -2.82 0.46 19.86
CA PRO A 219 -4.12 -0.06 20.27
C PRO A 219 -4.79 -0.89 19.16
N ASP A 220 -5.55 -1.93 19.54
CA ASP A 220 -6.26 -2.79 18.59
C ASP A 220 -7.43 -2.04 17.88
N ASP A 221 -7.95 -1.00 18.50
CA ASP A 221 -9.06 -0.17 17.99
C ASP A 221 -8.53 0.89 17.01
N ARG A 222 -8.08 0.44 15.83
CA ARG A 222 -7.74 1.35 14.74
C ARG A 222 -8.98 2.10 14.25
N PRO A 223 -8.90 3.43 14.04
CA PRO A 223 -9.98 4.18 13.41
C PRO A 223 -10.25 3.64 12.00
N LYS A 224 -11.42 3.03 11.79
CA LYS A 224 -11.89 2.55 10.48
C LYS A 224 -13.23 3.17 10.16
N ALA A 225 -13.38 3.73 8.97
CA ALA A 225 -14.61 4.33 8.48
C ALA A 225 -15.25 3.56 7.31
N ASP A 226 -14.68 2.41 6.87
CA ASP A 226 -15.28 1.60 5.81
C ASP A 226 -16.60 0.97 6.30
N GLN A 227 -17.72 1.47 5.76
CA GLN A 227 -19.07 0.98 6.01
C GLN A 227 -19.66 0.24 4.80
N SER A 228 -18.88 0.03 3.74
CA SER A 228 -19.37 -0.57 2.48
C SER A 228 -19.98 -1.96 2.68
N ALA A 229 -19.47 -2.75 3.64
CA ALA A 229 -20.01 -4.07 3.99
C ALA A 229 -21.43 -4.04 4.53
N PHE A 230 -21.90 -2.89 5.04
CA PHE A 230 -23.24 -2.70 5.58
C PHE A 230 -24.14 -1.84 4.69
N ALA A 231 -23.63 -1.41 3.53
CA ALA A 231 -24.37 -0.54 2.63
C ALA A 231 -25.56 -1.29 1.99
N VAL A 232 -26.76 -0.79 2.22
CA VAL A 232 -27.99 -1.27 1.56
C VAL A 232 -28.51 -0.14 0.67
N VAL A 233 -28.52 -0.39 -0.65
CA VAL A 233 -29.13 0.53 -1.61
C VAL A 233 -30.56 0.04 -1.87
N ARG A 234 -31.56 0.90 -1.57
CA ARG A 234 -32.96 0.64 -1.89
C ARG A 234 -33.34 1.39 -3.16
N PRO A 235 -34.06 0.76 -4.11
CA PRO A 235 -34.62 1.48 -5.27
C PRO A 235 -35.49 2.64 -4.79
N ALA A 236 -35.43 3.76 -5.49
CA ALA A 236 -36.30 4.90 -5.23
C ALA A 236 -37.76 4.47 -5.50
N GLY A 237 -38.57 4.27 -4.46
CA GLY A 237 -39.99 3.94 -4.63
C GLY A 237 -40.57 2.85 -3.71
N GLU A 238 -39.78 2.36 -2.70
CA GLU A 238 -40.32 1.56 -1.61
C GLU A 238 -40.29 2.33 -0.28
#